data_ccc44aaaaee3ae8d6f3d1f848c796edf
#
_entry.id   ccc44aaaaee3ae8d6f3d1f848c796edf
#
_cell.length_a   1.000
_cell.length_b   1.000
_cell.length_c   1.000
_cell.angle_alpha   90.00
_cell.angle_beta   90.00
_cell.angle_gamma   90.00
#
_symmetry.space_group_name_H-M   'P 1'
#
loop_
_entity.id
_entity.type
_entity.pdbx_description
1 polymer ?
#
loop_
_entity_poly.entity_id
_entity_poly.type
_entity_poly.pdbx_seq_one_letter_code
_entity_poly.pdbx_strand_id
1 'polypeptide(L)'
;MQSGAERAAGEAHSAPRLILGKPVVAALRPAVQVQYAVKPEKLRPKSYGGLFTLSVKTAARVGVGLSGPAWVDIVTGDQAVPSIAHGHGPECSGIRKIVWFDLPAGVHLVQIADSPAREVRVMAADAIANQPLPPPPSGRDF
;
A
#
# COMPACT_ATOMS: atom_id res chain seq x y z
N MET A 1 -13.95 20.01 4.00
CA MET A 1 -14.51 18.79 3.90
C MET A 1 -13.75 17.74 4.63
N GLN A 2 -14.41 17.04 5.33
CA GLN A 2 -13.78 16.08 6.12
C GLN A 2 -13.85 14.79 5.38
N SER A 3 -12.78 14.20 5.25
CA SER A 3 -12.80 12.95 4.58
C SER A 3 -13.03 11.89 5.60
N GLY A 4 -14.07 11.18 5.47
CA GLY A 4 -14.24 10.00 6.27
C GLY A 4 -13.21 8.97 5.90
N ALA A 5 -13.21 7.87 6.61
CA ALA A 5 -12.37 6.75 6.27
C ALA A 5 -12.86 6.12 4.98
N GLU A 6 -11.93 5.78 4.10
CA GLU A 6 -12.25 5.02 2.92
C GLU A 6 -12.32 3.56 3.29
N ARG A 7 -13.38 2.90 2.89
CA ARG A 7 -13.53 1.49 3.19
C ARG A 7 -12.73 0.67 2.19
N ALA A 8 -11.73 -0.01 2.69
CA ALA A 8 -11.02 -0.97 1.87
C ALA A 8 -11.97 -2.11 1.51
N ALA A 9 -11.85 -2.61 0.31
CA ALA A 9 -12.73 -3.67 -0.16
C ALA A 9 -12.20 -5.04 0.22
N GLY A 10 -13.12 -5.99 0.29
CA GLY A 10 -12.75 -7.39 0.45
C GLY A 10 -12.51 -8.08 -0.88
N GLU A 11 -12.92 -7.46 -1.98
CA GLU A 11 -12.80 -8.04 -3.31
C GLU A 11 -12.25 -7.01 -4.27
N ALA A 12 -11.48 -7.50 -5.24
CA ALA A 12 -10.80 -6.60 -6.18
C ALA A 12 -11.77 -5.76 -7.00
N HIS A 13 -12.87 -6.35 -7.44
CA HIS A 13 -13.79 -5.62 -8.33
C HIS A 13 -14.53 -4.48 -7.65
N SER A 14 -14.53 -4.45 -6.32
CA SER A 14 -15.16 -3.36 -5.60
C SER A 14 -14.15 -2.46 -4.92
N ALA A 15 -12.86 -2.64 -5.20
CA ALA A 15 -11.81 -1.90 -4.52
C ALA A 15 -11.83 -0.42 -4.91
N PRO A 16 -11.87 0.48 -3.95
CA PRO A 16 -11.84 1.91 -4.26
C PRO A 16 -10.47 2.33 -4.76
N ARG A 17 -10.43 3.48 -5.41
CA ARG A 17 -9.19 3.96 -6.00
C ARG A 17 -8.41 4.82 -5.02
N LEU A 18 -7.12 4.53 -4.90
CA LEU A 18 -6.18 5.45 -4.28
C LEU A 18 -5.73 6.45 -5.34
N ILE A 19 -5.59 7.69 -4.93
CA ILE A 19 -5.14 8.75 -5.83
C ILE A 19 -3.73 9.14 -5.41
N LEU A 20 -2.82 9.14 -6.37
CA LEU A 20 -1.44 9.51 -6.10
C LEU A 20 -1.36 10.86 -5.41
N GLY A 21 -0.59 10.91 -4.34
CA GLY A 21 -0.39 12.14 -3.59
C GLY A 21 -1.47 12.47 -2.59
N LYS A 22 -2.53 11.67 -2.50
CA LYS A 22 -3.63 11.97 -1.60
C LYS A 22 -3.70 10.94 -0.47
N PRO A 23 -3.47 11.37 0.77
CA PRO A 23 -3.57 10.44 1.89
C PRO A 23 -5.03 10.11 2.20
N VAL A 24 -5.25 8.88 2.63
CA VAL A 24 -6.56 8.44 3.07
C VAL A 24 -6.41 7.67 4.37
N VAL A 25 -7.48 7.64 5.14
CA VAL A 25 -7.58 6.74 6.29
C VAL A 25 -8.32 5.51 5.80
N ALA A 26 -7.64 4.39 5.75
CA ALA A 26 -8.23 3.16 5.25
C ALA A 26 -8.93 2.43 6.38
N ALA A 27 -10.23 2.20 6.22
CA ALA A 27 -10.99 1.36 7.14
C ALA A 27 -10.88 -0.07 6.63
N LEU A 28 -10.21 -0.92 7.38
CA LEU A 28 -9.86 -2.26 6.97
C LEU A 28 -10.92 -3.26 7.41
N ARG A 29 -10.85 -4.45 6.83
CA ARG A 29 -11.76 -5.55 7.12
C ARG A 29 -11.01 -6.66 7.81
N PRO A 30 -11.70 -7.50 8.60
CA PRO A 30 -11.04 -8.70 9.12
C PRO A 30 -10.44 -9.54 7.99
N ALA A 31 -9.31 -10.12 8.26
CA ALA A 31 -8.55 -10.86 7.25
C ALA A 31 -9.41 -11.91 6.53
N VAL A 32 -10.31 -12.56 7.26
CA VAL A 32 -11.13 -13.60 6.67
C VAL A 32 -12.12 -13.08 5.63
N GLN A 33 -12.32 -11.76 5.58
CA GLN A 33 -13.24 -11.15 4.62
C GLN A 33 -12.53 -10.61 3.38
N VAL A 34 -11.22 -10.79 3.29
CA VAL A 34 -10.44 -10.22 2.18
C VAL A 34 -9.98 -11.33 1.27
N GLN A 35 -10.31 -11.21 -0.02
CA GLN A 35 -9.90 -12.18 -1.03
C GLN A 35 -8.69 -11.61 -1.76
N TYR A 36 -7.51 -11.94 -1.28
CA TYR A 36 -6.28 -11.45 -1.88
C TYR A 36 -6.05 -12.13 -3.23
N ALA A 37 -5.62 -11.35 -4.22
CA ALA A 37 -5.26 -11.89 -5.51
C ALA A 37 -3.97 -12.70 -5.42
N VAL A 38 -3.06 -12.25 -4.56
CA VAL A 38 -1.82 -12.96 -4.29
C VAL A 38 -1.74 -13.10 -2.78
N LYS A 39 -1.41 -14.30 -2.31
CA LYS A 39 -1.36 -14.54 -0.88
C LYS A 39 -0.29 -13.67 -0.25
N PRO A 40 -0.63 -12.85 0.76
CA PRO A 40 0.39 -12.04 1.43
C PRO A 40 1.39 -12.92 2.16
N GLU A 41 2.63 -12.44 2.21
CA GLU A 41 3.67 -13.16 2.89
C GLU A 41 3.44 -13.20 4.39
N LYS A 42 2.85 -12.14 4.93
CA LYS A 42 2.50 -12.08 6.34
C LYS A 42 1.00 -11.92 6.46
N LEU A 43 0.37 -12.85 7.16
CA LEU A 43 -1.08 -12.82 7.28
C LEU A 43 -1.51 -13.59 8.52
N ARG A 44 -1.70 -12.87 9.62
CA ARG A 44 -2.20 -13.47 10.85
C ARG A 44 -3.71 -13.55 10.81
N PRO A 45 -4.31 -14.59 11.40
CA PRO A 45 -5.77 -14.77 11.31
C PRO A 45 -6.57 -13.62 11.93
N LYS A 46 -6.07 -13.01 12.97
CA LYS A 46 -6.81 -11.94 13.65
C LYS A 46 -6.34 -10.56 13.25
N SER A 47 -5.84 -10.43 12.04
CA SER A 47 -5.39 -9.16 11.51
C SER A 47 -6.44 -8.57 10.60
N TYR A 48 -6.15 -7.37 10.09
CA TYR A 48 -7.05 -6.63 9.22
C TYR A 48 -6.34 -6.28 7.93
N GLY A 49 -7.11 -6.14 6.88
CA GLY A 49 -6.57 -5.77 5.59
C GLY A 49 -7.63 -5.27 4.65
N GLY A 50 -7.26 -5.10 3.39
CA GLY A 50 -8.20 -4.64 2.39
C GLY A 50 -7.53 -4.34 1.08
N LEU A 51 -8.35 -4.03 0.09
CA LEU A 51 -7.91 -3.86 -1.27
C LEU A 51 -8.29 -2.48 -1.78
N PHE A 52 -7.36 -1.90 -2.55
CA PHE A 52 -7.57 -0.65 -3.27
C PHE A 52 -7.05 -0.84 -4.69
N THR A 53 -7.44 0.05 -5.59
CA THR A 53 -6.82 0.11 -6.92
C THR A 53 -5.98 1.37 -7.00
N LEU A 54 -5.00 1.34 -7.90
CA LEU A 54 -4.12 2.47 -8.14
C LEU A 54 -3.87 2.55 -9.63
N SER A 55 -4.16 3.72 -10.20
CA SER A 55 -3.99 3.94 -11.62
C SER A 55 -2.76 4.78 -11.86
N VAL A 56 -1.88 4.33 -12.74
CA VAL A 56 -0.63 5.01 -13.05
C VAL A 56 -0.67 5.36 -14.54
N LYS A 57 -0.58 6.64 -14.87
CA LYS A 57 -0.70 7.07 -16.27
C LYS A 57 0.54 6.73 -17.07
N THR A 58 1.69 6.92 -16.48
CA THR A 58 2.96 6.57 -17.12
C THR A 58 3.77 5.76 -16.14
N ALA A 59 4.66 4.92 -16.63
CA ALA A 59 5.49 4.11 -15.76
C ALA A 59 6.17 5.00 -14.72
N ALA A 60 6.11 4.61 -13.48
CA ALA A 60 6.59 5.45 -12.39
C ALA A 60 7.06 4.61 -11.23
N ARG A 61 7.90 5.23 -10.41
CA ARG A 61 8.32 4.66 -9.15
C ARG A 61 7.38 5.17 -8.07
N VAL A 62 6.70 4.28 -7.42
CA VAL A 62 5.62 4.64 -6.51
C VAL A 62 5.94 4.13 -5.11
N GLY A 63 5.84 5.01 -4.14
CA GLY A 63 5.98 4.63 -2.74
C GLY A 63 4.61 4.56 -2.08
N VAL A 64 4.38 3.49 -1.34
CA VAL A 64 3.16 3.35 -0.55
C VAL A 64 3.53 3.53 0.90
N GLY A 65 3.04 4.62 1.49
CA GLY A 65 3.32 4.94 2.89
C GLY A 65 2.18 4.50 3.77
N LEU A 66 2.52 3.92 4.90
CA LEU A 66 1.56 3.43 5.87
C LEU A 66 1.87 3.98 7.25
N SER A 67 0.84 4.26 8.03
CA SER A 67 1.02 4.74 9.39
C SER A 67 1.24 3.62 10.40
N GLY A 68 1.16 2.37 9.98
CA GLY A 68 1.30 1.24 10.89
C GLY A 68 2.08 0.11 10.25
N PRO A 69 2.30 -0.97 11.00
CA PRO A 69 3.17 -2.06 10.56
C PRO A 69 2.46 -3.10 9.69
N ALA A 70 1.56 -2.67 8.83
CA ALA A 70 0.86 -3.58 7.94
C ALA A 70 1.76 -4.00 6.79
N TRP A 71 1.40 -5.08 6.15
CA TRP A 71 2.06 -5.59 4.95
C TRP A 71 1.37 -5.00 3.72
N VAL A 72 2.14 -4.63 2.71
CA VAL A 72 1.54 -4.11 1.48
C VAL A 72 2.15 -4.82 0.28
N ASP A 73 1.28 -5.23 -0.65
CA ASP A 73 1.67 -5.77 -1.95
C ASP A 73 0.99 -4.97 -3.03
N ILE A 74 1.64 -4.87 -4.18
CA ILE A 74 1.00 -4.37 -5.38
C ILE A 74 0.95 -5.52 -6.38
N VAL A 75 -0.21 -5.72 -6.98
CA VAL A 75 -0.44 -6.82 -7.90
C VAL A 75 -0.82 -6.25 -9.25
N THR A 76 -0.11 -6.69 -10.29
CA THR A 76 -0.39 -6.35 -11.67
C THR A 76 -0.84 -7.61 -12.37
N GLY A 77 -2.06 -7.60 -12.87
CA GLY A 77 -2.63 -8.84 -13.41
C GLY A 77 -2.82 -9.83 -12.28
N ASP A 78 -2.07 -10.91 -12.31
CA ASP A 78 -2.15 -11.95 -11.30
C ASP A 78 -0.81 -12.17 -10.60
N GLN A 79 0.11 -11.20 -10.70
CA GLN A 79 1.43 -11.36 -10.12
C GLN A 79 1.78 -10.19 -9.22
N ALA A 80 2.40 -10.50 -8.10
CA ALA A 80 2.90 -9.47 -7.21
C ALA A 80 4.11 -8.79 -7.82
N VAL A 81 4.14 -7.47 -7.71
CA VAL A 81 5.27 -6.67 -8.17
C VAL A 81 6.32 -6.68 -7.07
N PRO A 82 7.58 -7.03 -7.36
CA PRO A 82 8.60 -6.99 -6.31
C PRO A 82 8.81 -5.56 -5.81
N SER A 83 8.94 -5.43 -4.51
CA SER A 83 9.32 -4.13 -3.94
C SER A 83 10.80 -3.89 -4.22
N ILE A 84 11.16 -2.62 -4.43
CA ILE A 84 12.53 -2.28 -4.76
C ILE A 84 13.27 -1.60 -3.62
N ALA A 85 12.55 -1.09 -2.63
CA ALA A 85 13.16 -0.47 -1.47
C ALA A 85 12.13 -0.33 -0.37
N HIS A 86 12.59 -0.29 0.85
CA HIS A 86 11.76 -0.05 2.02
C HIS A 86 12.39 1.08 2.81
N GLY A 87 11.56 1.80 3.57
CA GLY A 87 12.08 2.85 4.40
C GLY A 87 11.06 3.25 5.44
N HIS A 88 11.43 4.29 6.19
CA HIS A 88 10.53 4.92 7.14
C HIS A 88 10.17 6.29 6.60
N GLY A 89 9.03 6.80 6.99
CA GLY A 89 8.65 8.15 6.63
C GLY A 89 9.46 9.16 7.42
N PRO A 90 9.38 10.43 7.03
CA PRO A 90 10.04 11.49 7.79
C PRO A 90 9.53 11.54 9.22
N GLU A 91 10.39 11.99 10.12
CA GLU A 91 9.98 12.14 11.50
C GLU A 91 8.81 13.09 11.59
N CYS A 92 7.91 12.83 12.49
CA CYS A 92 6.71 13.63 12.71
C CYS A 92 5.72 13.62 11.55
N SER A 93 5.92 12.77 10.55
CA SER A 93 4.99 12.68 9.43
C SER A 93 3.83 11.76 9.71
N GLY A 94 3.96 10.89 10.72
CA GLY A 94 2.96 9.86 10.96
C GLY A 94 3.09 8.66 10.05
N ILE A 95 4.03 8.68 9.11
CA ILE A 95 4.27 7.56 8.21
C ILE A 95 5.36 6.71 8.80
N ARG A 96 5.01 5.47 9.15
CA ARG A 96 5.97 4.57 9.78
C ARG A 96 6.74 3.74 8.79
N LYS A 97 6.19 3.54 7.60
CA LYS A 97 6.74 2.58 6.66
C LYS A 97 6.42 3.03 5.26
N ILE A 98 7.40 2.96 4.38
CA ILE A 98 7.21 3.22 2.96
C ILE A 98 7.80 2.07 2.19
N VAL A 99 7.04 1.52 1.25
CA VAL A 99 7.51 0.46 0.38
C VAL A 99 7.44 0.99 -1.04
N TRP A 100 8.54 0.83 -1.79
CA TRP A 100 8.66 1.38 -3.13
C TRP A 100 8.55 0.29 -4.18
N PHE A 101 7.89 0.63 -5.29
CA PHE A 101 7.67 -0.27 -6.41
C PHE A 101 7.89 0.47 -7.72
N ASP A 102 8.42 -0.22 -8.72
CA ASP A 102 8.43 0.30 -10.09
C ASP A 102 7.20 -0.26 -10.79
N LEU A 103 6.30 0.62 -11.19
CA LEU A 103 5.02 0.22 -11.77
C LEU A 103 4.93 0.65 -13.21
N PRO A 104 4.49 -0.24 -14.11
CA PRO A 104 4.15 0.17 -15.46
C PRO A 104 2.86 0.98 -15.47
N ALA A 105 2.60 1.65 -16.59
CA ALA A 105 1.32 2.32 -16.76
C ALA A 105 0.20 1.31 -16.68
N GLY A 106 -0.91 1.71 -16.09
CA GLY A 106 -2.07 0.86 -15.98
C GLY A 106 -2.68 0.89 -14.60
N VAL A 107 -3.63 -0.01 -14.37
CA VAL A 107 -4.33 -0.12 -13.11
C VAL A 107 -3.76 -1.30 -12.34
N HIS A 108 -3.43 -1.06 -11.08
CA HIS A 108 -2.82 -2.05 -10.21
C HIS A 108 -3.70 -2.24 -8.99
N LEU A 109 -3.57 -3.41 -8.37
CA LEU A 109 -4.27 -3.69 -7.12
C LEU A 109 -3.30 -3.50 -5.97
N VAL A 110 -3.73 -2.75 -4.96
CA VAL A 110 -2.93 -2.55 -3.75
C VAL A 110 -3.56 -3.38 -2.65
N GLN A 111 -2.80 -4.31 -2.11
CA GLN A 111 -3.26 -5.19 -1.05
C GLN A 111 -2.61 -4.80 0.26
N ILE A 112 -3.44 -4.52 1.27
CA ILE A 112 -2.97 -4.28 2.62
C ILE A 112 -3.34 -5.49 3.46
N ALA A 113 -2.40 -6.01 4.22
CA ALA A 113 -2.63 -7.22 4.99
C ALA A 113 -1.93 -7.13 6.34
N ASP A 114 -2.31 -8.01 7.22
CA ASP A 114 -1.60 -8.23 8.49
C ASP A 114 -1.53 -6.97 9.36
N SER A 115 -2.54 -6.10 9.27
CA SER A 115 -2.61 -4.93 10.12
C SER A 115 -3.14 -5.30 11.48
N PRO A 116 -2.48 -4.87 12.56
CA PRO A 116 -3.03 -5.12 13.90
C PRO A 116 -4.19 -4.20 14.24
N ALA A 117 -4.37 -3.13 13.47
CA ALA A 117 -5.42 -2.15 13.71
C ALA A 117 -6.42 -2.17 12.58
N ARG A 118 -7.65 -1.75 12.90
CA ARG A 118 -8.72 -1.67 11.90
C ARG A 118 -8.55 -0.52 10.94
N GLU A 119 -7.72 0.44 11.27
CA GLU A 119 -7.50 1.60 10.42
C GLU A 119 -6.02 1.82 10.25
N VAL A 120 -5.65 2.29 9.07
CA VAL A 120 -4.28 2.68 8.79
C VAL A 120 -4.34 3.84 7.80
N ARG A 121 -3.46 4.81 7.96
CA ARG A 121 -3.33 5.86 6.96
C ARG A 121 -2.46 5.34 5.83
N VAL A 122 -2.90 5.61 4.62
CA VAL A 122 -2.24 5.14 3.41
C VAL A 122 -2.07 6.31 2.46
N MET A 123 -0.90 6.40 1.85
CA MET A 123 -0.69 7.35 0.76
C MET A 123 0.22 6.71 -0.26
N ALA A 124 -0.20 6.74 -1.52
CA ALA A 124 0.65 6.34 -2.63
C ALA A 124 1.13 7.60 -3.33
N ALA A 125 2.43 7.70 -3.56
CA ALA A 125 3.00 8.87 -4.21
C ALA A 125 4.09 8.43 -5.16
N ASP A 126 4.15 9.07 -6.32
CA ASP A 126 5.19 8.76 -7.28
C ASP A 126 6.42 9.59 -6.98
N ALA A 127 7.59 9.01 -7.26
CA ALA A 127 8.84 9.72 -7.10
C ALA A 127 8.98 10.74 -8.23
N ILE A 128 9.45 11.92 -7.87
CA ILE A 128 9.75 12.92 -8.88
C ILE A 128 11.04 12.51 -9.56
N ALA A 129 11.09 12.69 -10.87
CA ALA A 129 12.19 12.18 -11.66
C ALA A 129 13.56 12.60 -11.17
N ASN A 130 13.68 13.79 -10.59
CA ASN A 130 14.95 14.28 -10.12
C ASN A 130 15.18 14.03 -8.63
N GLN A 131 14.34 13.27 -7.99
CA GLN A 131 14.52 12.90 -6.59
C GLN A 131 15.19 11.55 -6.52
N PRO A 132 16.18 11.39 -5.67
CA PRO A 132 16.80 10.08 -5.52
C PRO A 132 15.87 9.11 -4.83
N LEU A 133 16.03 7.85 -5.13
CA LEU A 133 15.34 6.82 -4.39
C LEU A 133 15.85 6.79 -2.96
N PRO A 134 15.01 6.37 -2.01
CA PRO A 134 15.51 6.10 -0.69
C PRO A 134 16.56 4.99 -0.75
N PRO A 135 17.52 5.01 0.18
CA PRO A 135 18.53 3.95 0.18
C PRO A 135 17.88 2.61 0.47
N PRO A 136 18.48 1.53 -0.02
CA PRO A 136 17.99 0.21 0.31
C PRO A 136 18.13 -0.05 1.80
N PRO A 137 17.36 -0.97 2.35
CA PRO A 137 17.48 -1.30 3.75
C PRO A 137 18.88 -1.83 4.04
N SER A 138 19.39 -1.50 5.22
CA SER A 138 20.75 -1.86 5.55
C SER A 138 20.82 -3.28 6.07
N GLY A 139 20.38 -4.19 5.28
CA GLY A 139 20.42 -5.59 5.60
C GLY A 139 19.45 -6.00 6.65
N ARG A 140 18.52 -5.12 7.01
CA ARG A 140 17.64 -5.45 8.02
C ARG A 140 16.30 -5.19 7.58
N ASP A 141 15.43 -6.00 7.85
CA ASP A 141 14.13 -5.85 7.37
C ASP A 141 13.26 -5.09 8.25
N PHE A 142 12.09 -4.87 7.89
CA PHE A 142 11.10 -4.16 8.64
C PHE A 142 10.18 -5.10 9.34
#